data_03324eb7ee2be434744641f4efa35330
#
_entry.id   03324eb7ee2be434744641f4efa35330
#
_cell.length_a   1.000
_cell.length_b   1.000
_cell.length_c   1.000
_cell.angle_alpha   90.00
_cell.angle_beta   90.00
_cell.angle_gamma   90.00
#
_symmetry.space_group_name_H-M   'P 1'
#
loop_
_entity.id
_entity.type
_entity.pdbx_description
1 polymer ?
#
loop_
_entity_poly.entity_id
_entity_poly.type
_entity_poly.pdbx_seq_one_letter_code
_entity_poly.pdbx_strand_id
1 'polypeptide(L)'
;MALSDAQEYDPFSAFDDVVAGTTRDPYPDLVAKRRDTPVHKGLTISPDALPEGFDVEPGWIAYRYDDCSRILRDAKTFTSTGYDVTIGMVMGHMILGMDDPEHRSHRNLVAHAFREKALARWEPEFIRPIIDE
;
A
#
# COMPACT_ATOMS: atom_id res chain seq x y z
N MET A 1 43.00 16.15 -2.46
CA MET A 1 41.92 15.96 -1.45
C MET A 1 40.80 15.30 -2.20
N ALA A 2 40.71 13.96 -2.11
CA ALA A 2 39.74 13.16 -2.84
C ALA A 2 38.36 13.40 -2.26
N LEU A 3 37.40 13.70 -3.13
CA LEU A 3 35.98 13.72 -2.79
C LEU A 3 35.62 12.26 -2.46
N SER A 4 35.33 12.01 -1.20
CA SER A 4 34.89 10.71 -0.70
C SER A 4 33.62 10.28 -1.40
N ASP A 5 33.54 9.01 -1.68
CA ASP A 5 32.40 8.24 -2.21
C ASP A 5 31.07 8.77 -1.64
N ALA A 6 30.42 9.63 -2.39
CA ALA A 6 29.00 9.88 -2.20
C ALA A 6 28.31 8.55 -2.56
N GLN A 7 27.88 7.83 -1.56
CA GLN A 7 27.08 6.64 -1.74
C GLN A 7 25.91 7.03 -2.65
N GLU A 8 25.88 6.43 -3.84
CA GLU A 8 24.86 6.73 -4.84
C GLU A 8 23.49 6.49 -4.20
N TYR A 9 22.68 7.53 -4.10
CA TYR A 9 21.35 7.43 -3.50
C TYR A 9 20.48 6.51 -4.37
N ASP A 10 20.17 5.33 -3.87
CA ASP A 10 19.21 4.42 -4.49
C ASP A 10 17.83 4.62 -3.86
N PRO A 11 16.89 5.27 -4.58
CA PRO A 11 15.56 5.54 -4.06
C PRO A 11 14.75 4.27 -3.79
N PHE A 12 15.04 3.16 -4.46
CA PHE A 12 14.35 1.89 -4.24
C PHE A 12 14.81 1.23 -2.95
N SER A 13 16.12 1.21 -2.68
CA SER A 13 16.64 0.74 -1.40
C SER A 13 16.16 1.58 -0.24
N ALA A 14 16.12 2.91 -0.39
CA ALA A 14 15.58 3.81 0.62
C ALA A 14 14.09 3.56 0.88
N PHE A 15 13.31 3.31 -0.16
CA PHE A 15 11.89 2.96 -0.04
C PHE A 15 11.69 1.60 0.65
N ASP A 16 12.48 0.60 0.29
CA ASP A 16 12.45 -0.72 0.92
C ASP A 16 12.78 -0.66 2.41
N ASP A 17 13.79 0.12 2.79
CA ASP A 17 14.16 0.34 4.20
C ASP A 17 13.03 1.01 5.01
N VAL A 18 12.31 1.91 4.37
CA VAL A 18 11.19 2.65 4.99
C VAL A 18 9.93 1.78 5.14
N VAL A 19 9.58 1.01 4.10
CA VAL A 19 8.29 0.29 4.04
C VAL A 19 8.41 -1.13 4.57
N ALA A 20 9.50 -1.83 4.28
CA ALA A 20 9.74 -3.22 4.66
C ALA A 20 10.70 -3.38 5.85
N GLY A 21 11.32 -2.29 6.32
CA GLY A 21 12.44 -2.34 7.23
C GLY A 21 13.71 -2.87 6.54
N THR A 22 14.77 -3.03 7.31
CA THR A 22 16.10 -3.47 6.82
C THR A 22 16.15 -4.92 6.32
N THR A 23 15.02 -5.64 6.35
CA THR A 23 14.97 -7.07 6.05
C THR A 23 14.50 -7.29 4.61
N ARG A 24 15.42 -7.67 3.71
CA ARG A 24 15.09 -8.04 2.31
C ARG A 24 14.13 -9.22 2.18
N ASP A 25 14.07 -10.09 3.18
CA ASP A 25 13.12 -11.20 3.25
C ASP A 25 12.20 -11.02 4.47
N PRO A 26 11.01 -10.45 4.30
CA PRO A 26 10.07 -10.23 5.40
C PRO A 26 9.31 -11.51 5.82
N TYR A 27 9.39 -12.58 5.04
CA TYR A 27 8.57 -13.78 5.26
C TYR A 27 8.80 -14.49 6.60
N PRO A 28 10.05 -14.69 7.09
CA PRO A 28 10.29 -15.29 8.40
C PRO A 28 9.60 -14.53 9.53
N ASP A 29 9.72 -13.20 9.52
CA ASP A 29 9.08 -12.31 10.49
C ASP A 29 7.55 -12.36 10.40
N LEU A 30 7.01 -12.34 9.20
CA LEU A 30 5.57 -12.47 8.97
C LEU A 30 5.03 -13.82 9.42
N VAL A 31 5.81 -14.91 9.30
CA VAL A 31 5.43 -16.24 9.81
C VAL A 31 5.37 -16.22 11.33
N ALA A 32 6.38 -15.66 12.00
CA ALA A 32 6.40 -15.52 13.46
C ALA A 32 5.22 -14.66 13.95
N LYS A 33 4.99 -13.50 13.35
CA LYS A 33 3.88 -12.62 13.71
C LYS A 33 2.51 -13.29 13.53
N ARG A 34 2.29 -14.03 12.44
CA ARG A 34 1.06 -14.78 12.22
C ARG A 34 0.80 -15.83 13.29
N ARG A 35 1.86 -16.45 13.81
CA ARG A 35 1.76 -17.48 14.84
C ARG A 35 1.57 -16.87 16.24
N ASP A 36 2.42 -15.91 16.61
CA ASP A 36 2.60 -15.48 17.99
C ASP A 36 1.78 -14.23 18.35
N THR A 37 1.66 -13.29 17.40
CA THR A 37 0.95 -12.01 17.61
C THR A 37 0.13 -11.65 16.37
N PRO A 38 -0.90 -12.44 16.03
CA PRO A 38 -1.63 -12.30 14.77
C PRO A 38 -2.35 -10.96 14.61
N VAL A 39 -2.68 -10.32 15.71
CA VAL A 39 -3.20 -8.95 15.76
C VAL A 39 -2.47 -8.21 16.87
N HIS A 40 -1.85 -7.08 16.55
CA HIS A 40 -1.20 -6.24 17.56
C HIS A 40 -1.31 -4.76 17.22
N LYS A 41 -1.11 -3.92 18.24
CA LYS A 41 -1.07 -2.46 18.06
C LYS A 41 0.31 -2.05 17.54
N GLY A 42 0.36 -1.23 16.50
CA GLY A 42 1.61 -0.79 15.90
C GLY A 42 1.41 0.14 14.70
N LEU A 43 2.53 0.58 14.14
CA LEU A 43 2.58 1.33 12.88
C LEU A 43 3.06 0.40 11.77
N THR A 44 2.51 0.57 10.59
CA THR A 44 2.95 -0.13 9.36
C THR A 44 4.15 0.55 8.72
N ILE A 45 4.41 1.79 9.06
CA ILE A 45 5.50 2.63 8.57
C ILE A 45 6.38 2.99 9.75
N SER A 46 7.71 2.97 9.57
CA SER A 46 8.63 3.43 10.61
C SER A 46 8.34 4.89 10.97
N PRO A 47 8.31 5.26 12.26
CA PRO A 47 8.17 6.66 12.67
C PRO A 47 9.21 7.58 12.03
N ASP A 48 10.43 7.08 11.81
CA ASP A 48 11.53 7.85 11.20
C ASP A 48 11.31 8.12 9.70
N ALA A 49 10.37 7.41 9.08
CA ALA A 49 10.00 7.58 7.68
C ALA A 49 8.88 8.61 7.47
N LEU A 50 8.27 9.08 8.54
CA LEU A 50 7.23 10.09 8.46
C LEU A 50 7.85 11.49 8.35
N PRO A 51 7.26 12.39 7.56
CA PRO A 51 7.69 13.77 7.51
C PRO A 51 7.66 14.42 8.89
N GLU A 52 8.57 15.37 9.14
CA GLU A 52 8.61 16.12 10.39
C GLU A 52 7.26 16.81 10.65
N GLY A 53 6.73 16.60 11.86
CA GLY A 53 5.41 17.12 12.26
C GLY A 53 4.23 16.22 11.89
N PHE A 54 4.50 15.03 11.32
CA PHE A 54 3.48 14.02 11.05
C PHE A 54 3.37 13.07 12.24
N ASP A 55 2.31 13.19 13.01
CA ASP A 55 2.03 12.30 14.14
C ASP A 55 0.93 11.32 13.72
N VAL A 56 1.26 10.03 13.68
CA VAL A 56 0.32 8.96 13.33
C VAL A 56 0.11 8.07 14.54
N GLU A 57 -1.11 8.06 15.04
CA GLU A 57 -1.49 7.15 16.12
C GLU A 57 -1.34 5.69 15.70
N PRO A 58 -0.72 4.84 16.55
CA PRO A 58 -0.61 3.41 16.26
C PRO A 58 -1.98 2.75 16.11
N GLY A 59 -2.19 2.12 14.97
CA GLY A 59 -3.39 1.34 14.67
C GLY A 59 -3.26 -0.12 15.09
N TRP A 60 -4.16 -0.95 14.57
CA TRP A 60 -4.11 -2.40 14.73
C TRP A 60 -3.67 -3.05 13.42
N ILE A 61 -2.70 -3.94 13.49
CA ILE A 61 -2.15 -4.66 12.35
C ILE A 61 -2.58 -6.12 12.44
N ALA A 62 -3.18 -6.65 11.37
CA ALA A 62 -3.58 -8.05 11.25
C ALA A 62 -2.68 -8.80 10.27
N TYR A 63 -2.25 -10.01 10.61
CA TYR A 63 -1.32 -10.82 9.81
C TYR A 63 -1.91 -12.14 9.29
N ARG A 64 -3.02 -12.65 9.85
CA ARG A 64 -3.66 -13.86 9.36
C ARG A 64 -4.56 -13.56 8.17
N TYR A 65 -4.58 -14.47 7.21
CA TYR A 65 -5.40 -14.33 6.01
C TYR A 65 -6.89 -14.12 6.33
N ASP A 66 -7.43 -14.90 7.26
CA ASP A 66 -8.85 -14.82 7.60
C ASP A 66 -9.21 -13.48 8.24
N ASP A 67 -8.34 -12.96 9.11
CA ASP A 67 -8.52 -11.65 9.74
C ASP A 67 -8.46 -10.52 8.69
N CYS A 68 -7.45 -10.54 7.82
CA CYS A 68 -7.33 -9.59 6.73
C CYS A 68 -8.52 -9.68 5.77
N SER A 69 -8.94 -10.90 5.40
CA SER A 69 -10.08 -11.11 4.50
C SER A 69 -11.39 -10.61 5.10
N ARG A 70 -11.58 -10.79 6.42
CA ARG A 70 -12.73 -10.26 7.14
C ARG A 70 -12.72 -8.73 7.16
N ILE A 71 -11.59 -8.11 7.51
CA ILE A 71 -11.43 -6.65 7.54
C ILE A 71 -11.77 -6.05 6.17
N LEU A 72 -11.22 -6.60 5.10
CA LEU A 72 -11.41 -6.10 3.73
C LEU A 72 -12.83 -6.29 3.19
N ARG A 73 -13.61 -7.22 3.74
CA ARG A 73 -14.99 -7.51 3.29
C ARG A 73 -16.07 -6.85 4.13
N ASP A 74 -15.75 -6.49 5.37
CA ASP A 74 -16.70 -5.89 6.30
C ASP A 74 -16.60 -4.36 6.30
N ALA A 75 -16.97 -3.76 5.18
CA ALA A 75 -16.98 -2.30 5.01
C ALA A 75 -17.96 -1.56 5.96
N LYS A 76 -18.81 -2.29 6.69
CA LYS A 76 -19.68 -1.67 7.69
C LYS A 76 -18.96 -1.40 9.02
N THR A 77 -18.02 -2.28 9.35
CA THR A 77 -17.22 -2.19 10.58
C THR A 77 -15.91 -1.46 10.33
N PHE A 78 -15.29 -1.70 9.16
CA PHE A 78 -13.97 -1.17 8.80
C PHE A 78 -14.11 -0.21 7.62
N THR A 79 -14.00 1.08 7.90
CA THR A 79 -14.06 2.16 6.90
C THR A 79 -12.71 2.38 6.22
N SER A 80 -12.76 2.83 4.97
CA SER A 80 -11.57 3.24 4.20
C SER A 80 -11.19 4.71 4.42
N THR A 81 -11.97 5.48 5.16
CA THR A 81 -11.74 6.92 5.36
C THR A 81 -10.42 7.27 6.05
N GLY A 82 -9.75 6.29 6.68
CA GLY A 82 -8.37 6.46 7.18
C GLY A 82 -7.36 6.89 6.12
N TYR A 83 -7.61 6.58 4.84
CA TYR A 83 -6.77 7.05 3.73
C TYR A 83 -6.86 8.55 3.49
N ASP A 84 -7.99 9.20 3.83
CA ASP A 84 -8.17 10.64 3.64
C ASP A 84 -7.25 11.46 4.56
N VAL A 85 -6.96 10.95 5.76
CA VAL A 85 -6.07 11.62 6.74
C VAL A 85 -4.59 11.28 6.53
N THR A 86 -4.27 10.45 5.55
CA THR A 86 -2.89 10.09 5.18
C THR A 86 -2.61 10.51 3.74
N ILE A 87 -2.78 9.63 2.79
CA ILE A 87 -2.53 9.90 1.37
C ILE A 87 -3.47 11.00 0.84
N GLY A 88 -4.70 11.09 1.35
CA GLY A 88 -5.68 12.10 0.96
C GLY A 88 -5.23 13.53 1.21
N MET A 89 -4.39 13.78 2.21
CA MET A 89 -3.83 15.13 2.43
C MET A 89 -2.95 15.61 1.28
N VAL A 90 -2.32 14.71 0.55
CA VAL A 90 -1.45 15.04 -0.58
C VAL A 90 -2.20 14.92 -1.91
N MET A 91 -3.00 13.88 -2.08
CA MET A 91 -3.64 13.54 -3.35
C MET A 91 -5.13 13.92 -3.41
N GLY A 92 -5.69 14.45 -2.32
CA GLY A 92 -7.10 14.76 -2.20
C GLY A 92 -7.97 13.51 -2.01
N HIS A 93 -9.30 13.71 -2.04
CA HIS A 93 -10.27 12.62 -1.87
C HIS A 93 -10.22 11.66 -3.07
N MET A 94 -9.85 10.42 -2.82
CA MET A 94 -9.64 9.41 -3.85
C MET A 94 -10.45 8.13 -3.56
N ILE A 95 -10.61 7.29 -4.56
CA ILE A 95 -11.41 6.06 -4.47
C ILE A 95 -10.96 5.12 -3.34
N LEU A 96 -9.69 5.20 -2.91
CA LEU A 96 -9.17 4.40 -1.79
C LEU A 96 -9.74 4.83 -0.43
N GLY A 97 -10.08 6.11 -0.27
CA GLY A 97 -10.68 6.66 0.96
C GLY A 97 -12.21 6.61 0.96
N MET A 98 -12.83 6.19 -0.14
CA MET A 98 -14.28 6.17 -0.25
C MET A 98 -14.89 4.90 0.33
N ASP A 99 -16.01 5.04 1.00
CA ASP A 99 -16.89 3.93 1.40
C ASP A 99 -18.14 3.89 0.51
N ASP A 100 -18.94 2.81 0.61
CA ASP A 100 -20.22 2.70 -0.11
C ASP A 100 -21.24 3.74 0.42
N PRO A 101 -22.06 4.36 -0.43
CA PRO A 101 -22.27 4.06 -1.87
C PRO A 101 -21.31 4.78 -2.84
N GLU A 102 -20.52 5.71 -2.38
CA GLU A 102 -19.64 6.55 -3.20
C GLU A 102 -18.57 5.71 -3.91
N HIS A 103 -17.87 4.86 -3.16
CA HIS A 103 -16.88 3.92 -3.71
C HIS A 103 -17.47 3.10 -4.87
N ARG A 104 -18.66 2.52 -4.68
CA ARG A 104 -19.31 1.71 -5.71
C ARG A 104 -19.64 2.53 -6.96
N SER A 105 -20.07 3.77 -6.79
CA SER A 105 -20.36 4.65 -7.92
C SER A 105 -19.11 4.93 -8.75
N HIS A 106 -18.01 5.34 -8.11
CA HIS A 106 -16.75 5.63 -8.79
C HIS A 106 -16.12 4.38 -9.41
N ARG A 107 -16.13 3.24 -8.69
CA ARG A 107 -15.63 1.98 -9.20
C ARG A 107 -16.38 1.52 -10.47
N ASN A 108 -17.69 1.71 -10.52
CA ASN A 108 -18.48 1.34 -11.68
C ASN A 108 -18.13 2.15 -12.94
N LEU A 109 -17.70 3.41 -12.80
CA LEU A 109 -17.28 4.24 -13.94
C LEU A 109 -16.05 3.66 -14.64
N VAL A 110 -15.11 3.10 -13.89
CA VAL A 110 -13.84 2.59 -14.44
C VAL A 110 -13.85 1.06 -14.68
N ALA A 111 -14.75 0.33 -14.03
CA ALA A 111 -14.75 -1.14 -14.06
C ALA A 111 -14.84 -1.74 -15.47
N HIS A 112 -15.53 -1.06 -16.42
CA HIS A 112 -15.65 -1.57 -17.79
C HIS A 112 -14.31 -1.54 -18.55
N ALA A 113 -13.39 -0.62 -18.22
CA ALA A 113 -12.07 -0.55 -18.81
C ALA A 113 -11.16 -1.73 -18.41
N PHE A 114 -11.47 -2.38 -17.30
CA PHE A 114 -10.71 -3.52 -16.77
C PHE A 114 -11.39 -4.88 -17.03
N ARG A 115 -12.39 -4.92 -17.92
CA ARG A 115 -12.99 -6.21 -18.33
C ARG A 115 -12.02 -7.00 -19.18
N GLU A 116 -12.17 -8.34 -19.17
CA GLU A 116 -11.31 -9.27 -19.91
C GLU A 116 -11.05 -8.87 -21.35
N LYS A 117 -12.11 -8.47 -22.09
CA LYS A 117 -11.98 -8.00 -23.50
C LYS A 117 -11.14 -6.73 -23.65
N ALA A 118 -11.18 -5.82 -22.69
CA ALA A 118 -10.37 -4.61 -22.71
C ALA A 118 -8.91 -4.95 -22.39
N LEU A 119 -8.67 -5.78 -21.37
CA LEU A 119 -7.33 -6.22 -20.97
C LEU A 119 -6.65 -7.04 -22.06
N ALA A 120 -7.38 -7.91 -22.78
CA ALA A 120 -6.85 -8.68 -23.90
C ALA A 120 -6.34 -7.80 -25.06
N ARG A 121 -6.86 -6.57 -25.19
CA ARG A 121 -6.37 -5.59 -26.17
C ARG A 121 -5.16 -4.83 -25.65
N TRP A 122 -5.09 -4.57 -24.35
CA TRP A 122 -4.02 -3.77 -23.76
C TRP A 122 -2.64 -4.41 -23.95
N GLU A 123 -2.55 -5.74 -23.82
CA GLU A 123 -1.29 -6.45 -23.95
C GLU A 123 -0.63 -6.20 -25.32
N PRO A 124 -1.28 -6.54 -26.48
CA PRO A 124 -0.65 -6.35 -27.79
C PRO A 124 -0.60 -4.89 -28.26
N GLU A 125 -1.59 -4.06 -27.88
CA GLU A 125 -1.70 -2.69 -28.40
C GLU A 125 -0.84 -1.69 -27.62
N PHE A 126 -0.61 -1.90 -26.31
CA PHE A 126 0.06 -0.93 -25.45
C PHE A 126 1.23 -1.52 -24.69
N ILE A 127 1.06 -2.69 -24.03
CA ILE A 127 2.05 -3.20 -23.08
C ILE A 127 3.27 -3.74 -23.82
N ARG A 128 3.08 -4.66 -24.80
CA ARG A 128 4.20 -5.23 -25.58
C ARG A 128 5.05 -4.20 -26.28
N PRO A 129 4.49 -3.24 -27.03
CA PRO A 129 5.32 -2.22 -27.70
C PRO A 129 6.21 -1.42 -26.75
N ILE A 130 5.78 -1.20 -25.49
CA ILE A 130 6.56 -0.46 -24.50
C ILE A 130 7.66 -1.32 -23.88
N ILE A 131 7.39 -2.62 -23.65
CA ILE A 131 8.36 -3.53 -23.02
C ILE A 131 9.44 -4.00 -24.00
N ASP A 132 9.08 -4.13 -25.29
CA ASP A 132 9.97 -4.64 -26.34
C ASP A 132 10.90 -3.53 -26.92
N GLU A 133 10.74 -2.26 -26.53
CA GLU A 133 11.66 -1.15 -26.81
C GLU A 133 12.88 -1.17 -25.86
#